data_248e34a3481ff40e7761bc437376d594
#
_entry.id   248e34a3481ff40e7761bc437376d594
#
_cell.length_a   1.000
_cell.length_b   1.000
_cell.length_c   1.000
_cell.angle_alpha   90.00
_cell.angle_beta   90.00
_cell.angle_gamma   90.00
#
_symmetry.space_group_name_H-M   'P 1'
#
loop_
_entity.id
_entity.type
_entity.pdbx_description
1 polymer ?
#
loop_
_entity_poly.entity_id
_entity_poly.type
_entity_poly.pdbx_seq_one_letter_code
_entity_poly.pdbx_strand_id
1 'polypeptide(L)'
;MNLHDSLNLTVAGRRFHLVHGCPGADHQTRIWGRVTEETRSPFQDTICVVGHTPTVFFTNRYDEDFSIWHGNGIINIDCGCGNLNVQHRRLACLRLDDMAEFYVGGVDGNLRTVCL
;
A
#
# COMPACT_ATOMS: atom_id res chain seq x y z
N MET A 1 13.86 -10.71 -20.65
CA MET A 1 12.99 -9.54 -20.40
C MET A 1 13.34 -8.96 -19.03
N ASN A 2 13.67 -7.69 -19.01
CA ASN A 2 13.96 -7.00 -17.74
C ASN A 2 12.67 -6.38 -17.20
N LEU A 3 12.18 -6.94 -16.11
CA LEU A 3 11.03 -6.37 -15.40
C LEU A 3 11.54 -5.40 -14.34
N HIS A 4 10.92 -4.25 -14.26
CA HIS A 4 11.22 -3.29 -13.20
C HIS A 4 10.63 -3.78 -11.89
N ASP A 5 11.40 -3.74 -10.81
CA ASP A 5 10.94 -4.07 -9.47
C ASP A 5 10.53 -2.84 -8.66
N SER A 6 10.66 -1.67 -9.26
CA SER A 6 10.19 -0.39 -8.71
C SER A 6 9.98 0.61 -9.82
N LEU A 7 9.18 1.64 -9.55
CA LEU A 7 8.86 2.67 -10.52
C LEU A 7 8.79 4.03 -9.83
N ASN A 8 9.49 5.01 -10.40
CA ASN A 8 9.41 6.40 -9.95
C ASN A 8 8.52 7.19 -10.90
N LEU A 9 7.58 7.95 -10.37
CA LEU A 9 6.74 8.83 -11.17
C LEU A 9 6.33 10.07 -10.39
N THR A 10 5.92 11.10 -11.14
CA THR A 10 5.38 12.33 -10.58
C THR A 10 3.95 12.48 -11.05
N VAL A 11 3.02 12.67 -10.11
CA VAL A 11 1.59 12.87 -10.40
C VAL A 11 1.10 14.07 -9.60
N ALA A 12 0.45 15.02 -10.28
CA ALA A 12 -0.11 16.22 -9.67
C ALA A 12 0.94 16.97 -8.81
N GLY A 13 2.19 17.02 -9.27
CA GLY A 13 3.28 17.69 -8.58
C GLY A 13 3.90 16.92 -7.43
N ARG A 14 3.44 15.71 -7.13
CA ARG A 14 3.98 14.86 -6.06
C ARG A 14 4.82 13.74 -6.64
N ARG A 15 5.93 13.41 -5.96
CA ARG A 15 6.81 12.31 -6.35
C ARG A 15 6.44 11.04 -5.62
N PHE A 16 6.35 9.95 -6.37
CA PHE A 16 6.02 8.63 -5.86
C PHE A 16 7.09 7.62 -6.27
N HIS A 17 7.37 6.70 -5.36
CA HIS A 17 8.18 5.51 -5.61
C HIS A 17 7.31 4.30 -5.34
N LEU A 18 7.01 3.53 -6.37
CA LEU A 18 6.16 2.34 -6.27
C LEU A 18 7.05 1.12 -6.17
N VAL A 19 6.85 0.31 -5.14
CA VAL A 19 7.63 -0.91 -4.92
C VAL A 19 6.75 -1.95 -4.22
N HIS A 20 6.91 -3.22 -4.57
CA HIS A 20 6.07 -4.27 -4.00
C HIS A 20 6.32 -4.48 -2.50
N GLY A 21 7.56 -4.69 -2.10
CA GLY A 21 7.92 -5.04 -0.72
C GLY A 21 8.36 -3.83 0.11
N CYS A 22 9.66 -3.56 0.11
CA CYS A 22 10.24 -2.46 0.87
C CYS A 22 11.18 -1.66 -0.02
N PRO A 23 11.15 -0.32 0.02
CA PRO A 23 12.15 0.45 -0.72
C PRO A 23 13.54 0.09 -0.22
N GLY A 24 14.44 -0.20 -1.16
CA GLY A 24 15.78 -0.65 -0.80
C GLY A 24 16.71 -0.72 -2.00
N ALA A 25 17.98 -0.97 -1.73
CA ALA A 25 19.03 -0.95 -2.74
C ALA A 25 19.09 -2.23 -3.57
N ASP A 26 18.57 -3.35 -3.08
CA ASP A 26 18.66 -4.61 -3.78
C ASP A 26 17.28 -5.19 -4.13
N HIS A 27 17.28 -6.08 -5.13
CA HIS A 27 16.07 -6.69 -5.66
C HIS A 27 15.32 -7.51 -4.60
N GLN A 28 16.03 -8.25 -3.75
CA GLN A 28 15.41 -9.08 -2.72
C GLN A 28 14.61 -8.22 -1.74
N THR A 29 15.16 -7.11 -1.31
CA THR A 29 14.46 -6.17 -0.43
C THR A 29 13.23 -5.58 -1.12
N ARG A 30 13.35 -5.18 -2.40
CA ARG A 30 12.22 -4.58 -3.12
C ARG A 30 11.08 -5.57 -3.37
N ILE A 31 11.36 -6.86 -3.48
CA ILE A 31 10.33 -7.88 -3.74
C ILE A 31 9.82 -8.53 -2.44
N TRP A 32 10.73 -8.89 -1.53
CA TRP A 32 10.40 -9.69 -0.36
C TRP A 32 10.48 -8.94 0.97
N GLY A 33 11.07 -7.75 0.97
CA GLY A 33 11.19 -6.95 2.18
C GLY A 33 9.81 -6.55 2.69
N ARG A 34 9.70 -6.38 4.01
CA ARG A 34 8.45 -5.97 4.65
C ARG A 34 8.64 -4.64 5.36
N VAL A 35 7.70 -3.73 5.12
CA VAL A 35 7.64 -2.49 5.88
C VAL A 35 6.91 -2.74 7.20
N THR A 36 7.13 -1.84 8.16
CA THR A 36 6.39 -1.80 9.41
C THR A 36 5.77 -0.41 9.58
N GLU A 37 4.99 -0.23 10.63
CA GLU A 37 4.40 1.09 10.94
C GLU A 37 5.47 2.14 11.26
N GLU A 38 6.69 1.72 11.54
CA GLU A 38 7.81 2.63 11.83
C GLU A 38 8.67 2.92 10.60
N THR A 39 8.48 2.22 9.49
CA THR A 39 9.26 2.41 8.28
C THR A 39 9.03 3.81 7.72
N ARG A 40 10.11 4.47 7.32
CA ARG A 40 10.09 5.80 6.72
C ARG A 40 10.55 5.72 5.27
N SER A 41 10.08 6.66 4.44
CA SER A 41 10.61 6.79 3.08
C SER A 41 12.10 7.12 3.14
N PRO A 42 12.95 6.37 2.42
CA PRO A 42 14.37 6.69 2.34
C PRO A 42 14.68 7.83 1.37
N PHE A 43 13.65 8.32 0.66
CA PHE A 43 13.81 9.35 -0.36
C PHE A 43 13.19 10.66 0.14
N GLN A 44 13.91 11.76 -0.06
CA GLN A 44 13.42 13.09 0.31
C GLN A 44 12.25 13.49 -0.60
N ASP A 45 11.20 14.06 0.01
CA ASP A 45 10.01 14.57 -0.69
C ASP A 45 9.38 13.57 -1.66
N THR A 46 9.47 12.28 -1.34
CA THR A 46 8.93 11.20 -2.16
C THR A 46 8.13 10.25 -1.27
N ILE A 47 6.91 9.94 -1.71
CA ILE A 47 6.04 8.97 -1.05
C ILE A 47 6.29 7.60 -1.66
N CYS A 48 6.59 6.61 -0.82
CA CYS A 48 6.72 5.22 -1.25
C CYS A 48 5.38 4.52 -1.10
N VAL A 49 4.85 3.96 -2.19
CA VAL A 49 3.63 3.15 -2.19
C VAL A 49 4.03 1.69 -2.26
N VAL A 50 3.63 0.93 -1.26
CA VAL A 50 4.07 -0.46 -1.07
C VAL A 50 2.88 -1.41 -0.91
N GLY A 51 3.16 -2.72 -1.03
CA GLY A 51 2.22 -3.79 -0.76
C GLY A 51 2.87 -4.89 0.05
N HIS A 52 2.60 -6.15 -0.29
CA HIS A 52 3.22 -7.37 0.24
C HIS A 52 2.93 -7.67 1.71
N THR A 53 2.85 -6.67 2.57
CA THR A 53 2.54 -6.86 4.00
C THR A 53 1.16 -6.28 4.29
N PRO A 54 0.15 -7.12 4.57
CA PRO A 54 -1.20 -6.62 4.83
C PRO A 54 -1.23 -5.58 5.95
N THR A 55 -2.00 -4.52 5.76
CA THR A 55 -2.08 -3.39 6.70
C THR A 55 -2.55 -3.80 8.08
N VAL A 56 -3.29 -4.90 8.19
CA VAL A 56 -3.75 -5.42 9.49
C VAL A 56 -2.58 -5.78 10.41
N PHE A 57 -1.41 -6.08 9.87
CA PHE A 57 -0.22 -6.34 10.70
C PHE A 57 0.26 -5.08 11.44
N PHE A 58 -0.13 -3.90 10.97
CA PHE A 58 0.21 -2.63 11.63
C PHE A 58 -0.80 -2.28 12.71
N THR A 59 -2.09 -2.57 12.47
CA THR A 59 -3.17 -2.15 13.36
C THR A 59 -3.61 -3.22 14.35
N ASN A 60 -3.40 -4.51 14.03
CA ASN A 60 -3.93 -5.67 14.75
C ASN A 60 -5.47 -5.67 14.86
N ARG A 61 -6.15 -4.92 14.00
CA ARG A 61 -7.61 -4.83 14.03
C ARG A 61 -8.22 -5.77 13.01
N TYR A 62 -8.31 -7.04 13.38
CA TYR A 62 -8.86 -8.09 12.52
C TYR A 62 -10.39 -8.04 12.46
N ASP A 63 -11.04 -7.26 13.30
CA ASP A 63 -12.49 -7.10 13.40
C ASP A 63 -13.04 -5.92 12.59
N GLU A 64 -12.20 -5.21 11.88
CA GLU A 64 -12.55 -4.07 11.03
C GLU A 64 -12.09 -4.32 9.59
N ASP A 65 -12.82 -3.77 8.61
CA ASP A 65 -12.39 -3.82 7.21
C ASP A 65 -11.03 -3.15 7.05
N PHE A 66 -10.14 -3.82 6.32
CA PHE A 66 -8.76 -3.36 6.17
C PHE A 66 -8.73 -2.10 5.30
N SER A 67 -7.90 -1.16 5.68
CA SER A 67 -7.76 0.12 4.99
C SER A 67 -6.30 0.40 4.63
N ILE A 68 -6.10 1.23 3.63
CA ILE A 68 -4.78 1.72 3.24
C ILE A 68 -4.14 2.39 4.45
N TRP A 69 -2.86 2.08 4.69
CA TRP A 69 -2.06 2.65 5.77
C TRP A 69 -1.29 3.86 5.25
N HIS A 70 -1.40 4.98 5.96
CA HIS A 70 -0.65 6.19 5.69
C HIS A 70 0.31 6.46 6.85
N GLY A 71 1.59 6.42 6.58
CA GLY A 71 2.63 6.62 7.60
C GLY A 71 3.68 7.64 7.15
N ASN A 72 4.88 7.48 7.61
CA ASN A 72 6.01 8.42 7.46
C ASN A 72 6.58 8.46 6.03
N GLY A 73 5.82 8.95 5.06
CA GLY A 73 6.19 8.91 3.65
C GLY A 73 6.02 7.52 3.02
N ILE A 74 5.35 6.62 3.72
CA ILE A 74 5.00 5.28 3.23
C ILE A 74 3.47 5.18 3.16
N ILE A 75 2.95 4.70 2.03
CA ILE A 75 1.55 4.32 1.91
C ILE A 75 1.51 2.83 1.58
N ASN A 76 0.87 2.04 2.42
CA ASN A 76 0.72 0.61 2.20
C ASN A 76 -0.72 0.34 1.73
N ILE A 77 -0.84 -0.18 0.51
CA ILE A 77 -2.14 -0.44 -0.12
C ILE A 77 -2.58 -1.91 -0.05
N ASP A 78 -1.84 -2.75 0.65
CA ASP A 78 -2.20 -4.17 0.78
C ASP A 78 -3.28 -4.35 1.85
N CYS A 79 -4.53 -4.38 1.43
CA CYS A 79 -5.68 -4.59 2.31
C CYS A 79 -6.11 -6.06 2.37
N GLY A 80 -5.17 -6.97 2.12
CA GLY A 80 -5.35 -8.40 2.35
C GLY A 80 -6.21 -9.12 1.32
N CYS A 81 -6.41 -8.55 0.13
CA CYS A 81 -7.29 -9.13 -0.89
C CYS A 81 -6.92 -10.58 -1.23
N GLY A 82 -5.64 -10.91 -1.24
CA GLY A 82 -5.16 -12.27 -1.52
C GLY A 82 -5.36 -13.27 -0.37
N ASN A 83 -5.76 -12.82 0.80
CA ASN A 83 -5.94 -13.70 1.96
C ASN A 83 -7.41 -14.14 2.06
N LEU A 84 -7.72 -15.25 1.42
CA LEU A 84 -9.11 -15.74 1.27
C LEU A 84 -9.76 -16.15 2.59
N ASN A 85 -8.99 -16.33 3.65
CA ASN A 85 -9.49 -16.77 4.96
C ASN A 85 -9.85 -15.59 5.89
N VAL A 86 -9.68 -14.36 5.43
CA VAL A 86 -9.92 -13.17 6.25
C VAL A 86 -11.17 -12.45 5.74
N GLN A 87 -12.20 -12.38 6.59
CA GLN A 87 -13.50 -11.82 6.22
C GLN A 87 -13.42 -10.33 5.87
N HIS A 88 -12.58 -9.58 6.57
CA HIS A 88 -12.45 -8.14 6.41
C HIS A 88 -11.47 -7.71 5.31
N ARG A 89 -10.97 -8.67 4.51
CA ARG A 89 -10.09 -8.36 3.40
C ARG A 89 -10.78 -7.47 2.36
N ARG A 90 -10.02 -6.58 1.77
CA ARG A 90 -10.52 -5.73 0.68
C ARG A 90 -9.48 -5.61 -0.42
N LEU A 91 -9.94 -5.40 -1.64
CA LEU A 91 -9.10 -4.91 -2.72
C LEU A 91 -9.09 -3.39 -2.64
N ALA A 92 -7.91 -2.81 -2.57
CA ALA A 92 -7.76 -1.36 -2.48
C ALA A 92 -7.15 -0.81 -3.76
N CYS A 93 -7.58 0.37 -4.15
CA CYS A 93 -7.00 1.13 -5.23
C CYS A 93 -6.78 2.57 -4.75
N LEU A 94 -5.58 3.09 -4.96
CA LEU A 94 -5.24 4.47 -4.61
C LEU A 94 -5.06 5.27 -5.90
N ARG A 95 -5.83 6.33 -6.05
CA ARG A 95 -5.68 7.24 -7.19
C ARG A 95 -4.69 8.35 -6.81
N LEU A 96 -3.57 8.42 -7.53
CA LEU A 96 -2.48 9.31 -7.15
C LEU A 96 -2.74 10.78 -7.47
N ASP A 97 -3.69 11.07 -8.36
CA ASP A 97 -4.02 12.45 -8.75
C ASP A 97 -4.54 13.27 -7.55
N ASP A 98 -5.41 12.69 -6.77
CA ASP A 98 -6.10 13.36 -5.65
C ASP A 98 -6.09 12.52 -4.37
N MET A 99 -5.39 11.39 -4.39
CA MET A 99 -5.27 10.48 -3.25
C MET A 99 -6.61 9.86 -2.80
N ALA A 100 -7.59 9.79 -3.70
CA ALA A 100 -8.83 9.09 -3.43
C ALA A 100 -8.58 7.58 -3.29
N GLU A 101 -9.27 6.96 -2.35
CA GLU A 101 -9.17 5.53 -2.07
C GLU A 101 -10.45 4.82 -2.47
N PHE A 102 -10.31 3.69 -3.13
CA PHE A 102 -11.42 2.87 -3.58
C PHE A 102 -11.26 1.47 -3.00
N TYR A 103 -12.33 0.92 -2.44
CA TYR A 103 -12.29 -0.40 -1.82
C TYR A 103 -13.41 -1.28 -2.32
N VAL A 104 -13.11 -2.55 -2.56
CA VAL A 104 -14.11 -3.59 -2.85
C VAL A 104 -13.86 -4.74 -1.89
N GLY A 105 -14.92 -5.26 -1.28
CA GLY A 105 -14.84 -6.37 -0.34
C GLY A 105 -15.20 -5.93 1.07
N GLY A 106 -14.62 -6.58 2.06
CA GLY A 106 -15.01 -6.41 3.46
C GLY A 106 -16.28 -7.21 3.76
N VAL A 107 -16.92 -6.86 4.86
CA VAL A 107 -18.08 -7.62 5.34
C VAL A 107 -19.28 -7.51 4.38
N ASP A 108 -19.53 -6.33 3.81
CA ASP A 108 -20.68 -6.12 2.93
C ASP A 108 -20.39 -6.34 1.45
N GLY A 109 -19.11 -6.47 1.06
CA GLY A 109 -18.71 -6.70 -0.32
C GLY A 109 -18.94 -5.54 -1.28
N ASN A 110 -19.42 -4.39 -0.82
CA ASN A 110 -19.77 -3.27 -1.67
C ASN A 110 -18.55 -2.40 -2.00
N LEU A 111 -18.66 -1.66 -3.12
CA LEU A 111 -17.67 -0.64 -3.47
C LEU A 111 -17.77 0.53 -2.49
N ARG A 112 -16.63 0.95 -1.96
CA ARG A 112 -16.49 2.13 -1.11
C ARG A 112 -15.49 3.10 -1.71
N THR A 113 -15.76 4.38 -1.59
CA THR A 113 -14.86 5.44 -2.04
C THR A 113 -14.60 6.38 -0.88
N VAL A 114 -13.33 6.68 -0.64
CA VAL A 114 -12.90 7.64 0.37
C VAL A 114 -12.10 8.73 -0.33
N CYS A 115 -12.56 9.96 -0.23
CA CYS A 115 -11.87 11.13 -0.78
C CYS A 115 -11.45 12.04 0.36
N LEU A 116 -10.21 12.50 0.28
CA LEU A 116 -9.68 13.48 1.25
C LEU A 116 -9.97 14.89 0.80
#